data_f0228d9f1f0c1d2f33bf7e7f6b7ad24f
#
_entry.id   f0228d9f1f0c1d2f33bf7e7f6b7ad24f
#
_cell.length_a   1.000
_cell.length_b   1.000
_cell.length_c   1.000
_cell.angle_alpha   90.00
_cell.angle_beta   90.00
_cell.angle_gamma   90.00
#
_symmetry.space_group_name_H-M   'P 1'
#
loop_
_entity.id
_entity.type
_entity.pdbx_description
1 polymer ?
#
loop_
_entity_poly.entity_id
_entity_poly.type
_entity_poly.pdbx_seq_one_letter_code
_entity_poly.pdbx_strand_id
1 'polypeptide(L)'
;NDIPFVSRSFGFATAVEEAREVLRCAHVESKGNPNGIGLVRLMGRSAGFVCASATLASGDVNFCLVPEADFDLKAFLISLEKRMDKRGHAVIALAEGLASKVMEPSGFDPSGNPKYGDVGPNLKARIEEHFKSVSKQVSVKYFDPSYSVRSVPANSEDSIFCWNLSRQAVYGAMAGYTEFCVGHWHGYFTFVPIKMM
;
A
#
# COMPACT_ATOMS: atom_id res chain seq x y z
N ASN A 1 -2.24 -2.42 -9.84
CA ASN A 1 -2.79 -3.34 -10.83
C ASN A 1 -1.82 -3.48 -12.00
N ASP A 2 -1.22 -4.66 -12.16
CA ASP A 2 -0.17 -4.92 -13.16
C ASP A 2 -0.73 -5.63 -14.41
N ILE A 3 -2.05 -5.67 -14.56
CA ILE A 3 -2.70 -6.34 -15.67
C ILE A 3 -2.91 -5.33 -16.81
N PRO A 4 -2.32 -5.57 -18.00
CA PRO A 4 -2.53 -4.72 -19.17
C PRO A 4 -4.02 -4.58 -19.52
N PHE A 5 -4.43 -3.43 -20.03
CA PHE A 5 -5.81 -3.14 -20.45
C PHE A 5 -6.87 -3.28 -19.34
N VAL A 6 -6.47 -3.28 -18.08
CA VAL A 6 -7.38 -3.28 -16.94
C VAL A 6 -7.09 -2.08 -16.06
N SER A 7 -7.93 -1.06 -16.10
CA SER A 7 -7.76 0.18 -15.31
C SER A 7 -8.19 0.04 -13.86
N ARG A 8 -9.03 -0.94 -13.56
CA ARG A 8 -9.53 -1.23 -12.22
C ARG A 8 -9.61 -2.74 -12.00
N SER A 9 -9.09 -3.21 -10.86
CA SER A 9 -9.24 -4.59 -10.40
C SER A 9 -10.10 -4.65 -9.13
N PHE A 10 -10.70 -5.81 -8.85
CA PHE A 10 -11.46 -6.05 -7.62
C PHE A 10 -10.53 -6.11 -6.41
N GLY A 11 -11.11 -5.85 -5.24
CA GLY A 11 -10.39 -5.88 -3.95
C GLY A 11 -9.65 -4.58 -3.62
N PHE A 12 -9.53 -3.63 -4.54
CA PHE A 12 -8.83 -2.37 -4.29
C PHE A 12 -9.58 -1.47 -3.31
N ALA A 13 -10.90 -1.29 -3.49
CA ALA A 13 -11.71 -0.47 -2.60
C ALA A 13 -11.75 -1.04 -1.19
N THR A 14 -11.90 -2.35 -1.06
CA THR A 14 -11.83 -3.07 0.22
C THR A 14 -10.47 -2.89 0.89
N ALA A 15 -9.38 -3.06 0.13
CA ALA A 15 -8.02 -2.90 0.68
C ALA A 15 -7.74 -1.47 1.17
N VAL A 16 -8.24 -0.46 0.46
CA VAL A 16 -8.10 0.96 0.86
C VAL A 16 -8.90 1.23 2.14
N GLU A 17 -10.11 0.70 2.26
CA GLU A 17 -10.97 0.87 3.44
C GLU A 17 -10.32 0.26 4.69
N GLU A 18 -9.85 -0.99 4.59
CA GLU A 18 -9.17 -1.67 5.69
C GLU A 18 -7.83 -0.99 6.06
N ALA A 19 -7.04 -0.60 5.06
CA ALA A 19 -5.80 0.13 5.29
C ALA A 19 -6.04 1.47 6.00
N ARG A 20 -7.12 2.17 5.67
CA ARG A 20 -7.54 3.42 6.34
C ARG A 20 -7.78 3.20 7.83
N GLU A 21 -8.46 2.12 8.22
CA GLU A 21 -8.72 1.81 9.63
C GLU A 21 -7.41 1.53 10.39
N VAL A 22 -6.46 0.82 9.79
CA VAL A 22 -5.14 0.59 10.41
C VAL A 22 -4.36 1.90 10.56
N LEU A 23 -4.41 2.80 9.56
CA LEU A 23 -3.78 4.11 9.64
C LEU A 23 -4.38 4.95 10.78
N ARG A 24 -5.70 4.87 10.97
CA ARG A 24 -6.39 5.54 12.08
C ARG A 24 -5.97 4.98 13.44
N CYS A 25 -5.85 3.65 13.57
CA CYS A 25 -5.33 3.02 14.77
C CYS A 25 -3.88 3.48 15.07
N ALA A 26 -3.02 3.51 14.05
CA ALA A 26 -1.65 3.99 14.18
C ALA A 26 -1.58 5.47 14.58
N HIS A 27 -2.51 6.31 14.11
CA HIS A 27 -2.63 7.70 14.52
C HIS A 27 -2.98 7.83 16.01
N VAL A 28 -3.99 7.09 16.47
CA VAL A 28 -4.40 7.08 17.89
C VAL A 28 -3.24 6.63 18.77
N GLU A 29 -2.58 5.52 18.41
CA GLU A 29 -1.42 4.98 19.14
C GLU A 29 -0.26 5.99 19.19
N SER A 30 0.05 6.64 18.05
CA SER A 30 1.15 7.61 18.01
C SER A 30 0.89 8.85 18.85
N LYS A 31 -0.36 9.29 18.98
CA LYS A 31 -0.75 10.42 19.86
C LYS A 31 -0.82 10.02 21.32
N GLY A 32 -1.11 8.76 21.63
CA GLY A 32 -1.17 8.24 23.00
C GLY A 32 0.19 8.10 23.68
N ASN A 33 1.28 8.13 22.91
CA ASN A 33 2.65 7.98 23.43
C ASN A 33 3.47 9.25 23.23
N PRO A 34 4.28 9.66 24.23
CA PRO A 34 5.21 10.76 24.05
C PRO A 34 6.18 10.48 22.89
N ASN A 35 6.26 11.42 21.96
CA ASN A 35 7.08 11.30 20.74
C ASN A 35 6.78 10.01 19.95
N GLY A 36 5.49 9.66 19.83
CA GLY A 36 5.04 8.47 19.14
C GLY A 36 5.10 8.59 17.61
N ILE A 37 5.61 7.56 16.97
CA ILE A 37 5.63 7.41 15.51
C ILE A 37 4.91 6.11 15.14
N GLY A 38 3.81 6.22 14.40
CA GLY A 38 3.13 5.08 13.78
C GLY A 38 3.71 4.82 12.39
N LEU A 39 4.35 3.68 12.18
CA LEU A 39 4.86 3.25 10.89
C LEU A 39 4.01 2.09 10.38
N VAL A 40 3.24 2.31 9.32
CA VAL A 40 2.33 1.32 8.75
C VAL A 40 2.82 0.90 7.38
N ARG A 41 3.17 -0.39 7.21
CA ARG A 41 3.51 -0.96 5.91
C ARG A 41 2.23 -1.45 5.23
N LEU A 42 1.94 -0.94 4.05
CA LEU A 42 0.80 -1.33 3.25
C LEU A 42 1.23 -2.13 2.02
N MET A 43 0.40 -3.11 1.68
CA MET A 43 0.62 -3.97 0.53
C MET A 43 0.50 -3.20 -0.79
N GLY A 44 1.05 -3.77 -1.87
CA GLY A 44 0.98 -3.17 -3.22
C GLY A 44 2.06 -3.71 -4.16
N ARG A 45 2.85 -4.68 -3.71
CA ARG A 45 3.97 -5.28 -4.46
C ARG A 45 4.93 -4.20 -4.97
N SER A 46 4.88 -3.82 -6.25
CA SER A 46 5.73 -2.80 -6.87
C SER A 46 5.08 -1.41 -6.97
N ALA A 47 3.81 -1.28 -6.55
CA ALA A 47 3.02 -0.04 -6.69
C ALA A 47 2.53 0.50 -5.35
N GLY A 48 2.40 1.82 -5.25
CA GLY A 48 1.95 2.53 -4.04
C GLY A 48 0.48 2.95 -4.03
N PHE A 49 -0.35 2.49 -4.96
CA PHE A 49 -1.74 2.98 -5.12
C PHE A 49 -2.62 2.76 -3.89
N VAL A 50 -2.53 1.60 -3.23
CA VAL A 50 -3.28 1.33 -2.00
C VAL A 50 -2.80 2.27 -0.89
N CYS A 51 -1.49 2.44 -0.75
CA CYS A 51 -0.88 3.32 0.25
C CYS A 51 -1.32 4.78 0.06
N ALA A 52 -1.22 5.30 -1.18
CA ALA A 52 -1.61 6.67 -1.50
C ALA A 52 -3.11 6.90 -1.28
N SER A 53 -3.96 5.97 -1.76
CA SER A 53 -5.42 6.09 -1.62
C SER A 53 -5.87 6.00 -0.16
N ALA A 54 -5.30 5.08 0.63
CA ALA A 54 -5.61 4.98 2.05
C ALA A 54 -5.12 6.21 2.84
N THR A 55 -3.98 6.79 2.46
CA THR A 55 -3.47 8.05 3.00
C THR A 55 -4.45 9.20 2.79
N LEU A 56 -4.94 9.35 1.56
CA LEU A 56 -5.94 10.39 1.24
C LEU A 56 -7.27 10.15 1.98
N ALA A 57 -7.70 8.89 2.07
CA ALA A 57 -8.95 8.54 2.73
C ALA A 57 -8.90 8.70 4.26
N SER A 58 -7.72 8.54 4.88
CA SER A 58 -7.59 8.68 6.34
C SER A 58 -7.46 10.14 6.78
N GLY A 59 -6.74 10.98 6.01
CA GLY A 59 -6.42 12.36 6.38
C GLY A 59 -5.43 12.50 7.56
N ASP A 60 -5.02 11.41 8.19
CA ASP A 60 -4.21 11.38 9.42
C ASP A 60 -2.71 11.13 9.17
N VAL A 61 -2.34 10.74 7.95
CA VAL A 61 -0.96 10.41 7.57
C VAL A 61 -0.15 11.68 7.31
N ASN A 62 1.07 11.69 7.81
CA ASN A 62 1.97 12.83 7.67
C ASN A 62 3.04 12.61 6.59
N PHE A 63 3.41 11.36 6.34
CA PHE A 63 4.36 10.96 5.30
C PHE A 63 3.81 9.73 4.57
N CYS A 64 3.65 9.86 3.26
CA CYS A 64 3.25 8.76 2.38
C CYS A 64 4.45 8.41 1.50
N LEU A 65 5.03 7.23 1.74
CA LEU A 65 6.24 6.77 1.06
C LEU A 65 5.86 5.70 0.03
N VAL A 66 5.91 6.08 -1.24
CA VAL A 66 5.50 5.24 -2.38
C VAL A 66 6.64 5.09 -3.39
N PRO A 67 6.71 3.96 -4.11
CA PRO A 67 7.79 3.73 -5.08
C PRO A 67 7.72 4.65 -6.32
N GLU A 68 6.56 5.25 -6.61
CA GLU A 68 6.38 6.17 -7.74
C GLU A 68 7.05 7.54 -7.53
N ALA A 69 7.28 7.92 -6.27
CA ALA A 69 7.96 9.17 -5.92
C ALA A 69 9.46 8.93 -5.66
N ASP A 70 10.27 9.96 -5.90
CA ASP A 70 11.66 9.92 -5.50
C ASP A 70 11.78 9.95 -3.98
N PHE A 71 12.61 9.06 -3.44
CA PHE A 71 12.82 8.94 -2.01
C PHE A 71 14.27 9.20 -1.61
N ASP A 72 14.47 10.24 -0.80
CA ASP A 72 15.75 10.53 -0.13
C ASP A 72 15.58 10.32 1.38
N LEU A 73 16.26 9.31 1.89
CA LEU A 73 16.20 8.94 3.31
C LEU A 73 16.66 10.09 4.23
N LYS A 74 17.70 10.84 3.85
CA LYS A 74 18.21 11.94 4.68
C LYS A 74 17.20 13.09 4.75
N ALA A 75 16.67 13.49 3.61
CA ALA A 75 15.65 14.53 3.54
C ALA A 75 14.37 14.14 4.31
N PHE A 76 13.97 12.87 4.20
CA PHE A 76 12.85 12.32 4.96
C PHE A 76 13.08 12.38 6.47
N LEU A 77 14.24 11.91 6.97
CA LEU A 77 14.56 11.90 8.39
C LEU A 77 14.61 13.32 8.99
N ILE A 78 15.18 14.30 8.27
CA ILE A 78 15.18 15.71 8.67
C ILE A 78 13.75 16.27 8.74
N SER A 79 12.90 15.91 7.76
CA SER A 79 11.52 16.36 7.73
C SER A 79 10.69 15.72 8.85
N LEU A 80 10.94 14.46 9.16
CA LEU A 80 10.33 13.74 10.27
C LEU A 80 10.74 14.37 11.61
N GLU A 81 12.02 14.69 11.79
CA GLU A 81 12.51 15.37 13.00
C GLU A 81 11.81 16.72 13.21
N LYS A 82 11.75 17.56 12.18
CA LYS A 82 11.01 18.84 12.23
C LYS A 82 9.53 18.65 12.59
N ARG A 83 8.90 17.60 12.08
CA ARG A 83 7.52 17.26 12.43
C ARG A 83 7.39 16.88 13.89
N MET A 84 8.31 16.03 14.40
CA MET A 84 8.31 15.58 15.80
C MET A 84 8.53 16.76 16.75
N ASP A 85 9.46 17.67 16.47
CA ASP A 85 9.69 18.88 17.25
C ASP A 85 8.45 19.79 17.32
N LYS A 86 7.69 19.87 16.23
CA LYS A 86 6.52 20.74 16.15
C LYS A 86 5.24 20.11 16.73
N ARG A 87 5.07 18.80 16.62
CA ARG A 87 3.79 18.14 16.88
C ARG A 87 3.86 16.98 17.88
N GLY A 88 5.05 16.46 18.20
CA GLY A 88 5.26 15.36 19.14
C GLY A 88 4.76 14.00 18.65
N HIS A 89 4.23 13.89 17.44
CA HIS A 89 3.78 12.62 16.84
C HIS A 89 3.80 12.64 15.32
N ALA A 90 3.92 11.47 14.71
CA ALA A 90 3.82 11.30 13.28
C ALA A 90 3.22 9.95 12.90
N VAL A 91 2.53 9.90 11.74
CA VAL A 91 2.07 8.67 11.08
C VAL A 91 2.73 8.60 9.71
N ILE A 92 3.35 7.46 9.42
CA ILE A 92 4.05 7.17 8.19
C ILE A 92 3.34 5.99 7.52
N ALA A 93 2.79 6.21 6.34
CA ALA A 93 2.31 5.14 5.47
C ALA A 93 3.43 4.76 4.50
N LEU A 94 3.77 3.49 4.46
CA LEU A 94 4.88 2.93 3.71
C LEU A 94 4.37 1.87 2.75
N ALA A 95 4.51 2.08 1.44
CA ALA A 95 4.22 1.04 0.46
C ALA A 95 5.36 0.01 0.42
N GLU A 96 5.04 -1.29 0.43
CA GLU A 96 6.05 -2.36 0.39
C GLU A 96 6.96 -2.26 -0.84
N GLY A 97 6.46 -1.73 -1.96
CA GLY A 97 7.20 -1.52 -3.19
C GLY A 97 8.39 -0.55 -3.06
N LEU A 98 8.43 0.28 -2.02
CA LEU A 98 9.58 1.14 -1.75
C LEU A 98 10.86 0.32 -1.47
N ALA A 99 10.74 -0.94 -1.07
CA ALA A 99 11.88 -1.82 -0.84
C ALA A 99 12.85 -1.86 -2.04
N SER A 100 12.33 -1.83 -3.27
CA SER A 100 13.15 -1.82 -4.49
C SER A 100 14.04 -0.59 -4.67
N LYS A 101 13.72 0.51 -3.97
CA LYS A 101 14.50 1.78 -4.02
C LYS A 101 15.49 1.93 -2.87
N VAL A 102 15.27 1.22 -1.77
CA VAL A 102 16.05 1.43 -0.52
C VAL A 102 16.82 0.20 -0.06
N MET A 103 16.60 -0.95 -0.70
CA MET A 103 17.22 -2.22 -0.32
C MET A 103 17.75 -2.96 -1.55
N GLU A 104 18.85 -3.67 -1.38
CA GLU A 104 19.33 -4.62 -2.38
C GLU A 104 18.46 -5.90 -2.37
N PRO A 105 18.23 -6.52 -3.53
CA PRO A 105 17.47 -7.76 -3.60
C PRO A 105 18.22 -8.90 -2.89
N SER A 106 17.52 -9.65 -2.07
CA SER A 106 18.03 -10.82 -1.34
C SER A 106 17.98 -12.12 -2.16
N GLY A 107 17.48 -12.08 -3.39
CA GLY A 107 17.27 -13.20 -4.30
C GLY A 107 16.12 -12.99 -5.25
N PHE A 108 15.63 -14.09 -5.85
CA PHE A 108 14.48 -14.06 -6.76
C PHE A 108 13.39 -15.02 -6.27
N ASP A 109 12.13 -14.69 -6.55
CA ASP A 109 11.02 -15.60 -6.33
C ASP A 109 10.96 -16.70 -7.43
N PRO A 110 10.11 -17.75 -7.27
CA PRO A 110 9.96 -18.78 -8.30
C PRO A 110 9.48 -18.26 -9.66
N SER A 111 8.93 -17.04 -9.70
CA SER A 111 8.46 -16.36 -10.92
C SER A 111 9.53 -15.44 -11.54
N GLY A 112 10.76 -15.43 -10.98
CA GLY A 112 11.88 -14.63 -11.49
C GLY A 112 11.88 -13.16 -11.05
N ASN A 113 11.02 -12.75 -10.14
CA ASN A 113 11.00 -11.37 -9.64
C ASN A 113 11.99 -11.18 -8.49
N PRO A 114 12.65 -10.00 -8.39
CA PRO A 114 13.52 -9.70 -7.26
C PRO A 114 12.77 -9.77 -5.93
N LYS A 115 13.34 -10.47 -4.97
CA LYS A 115 12.82 -10.57 -3.61
C LYS A 115 13.59 -9.63 -2.70
N TYR A 116 12.90 -8.69 -2.07
CA TYR A 116 13.47 -7.77 -1.11
C TYR A 116 13.14 -8.21 0.31
N GLY A 117 13.94 -7.77 1.29
CA GLY A 117 13.62 -7.90 2.70
C GLY A 117 12.43 -7.02 3.10
N ASP A 118 11.99 -7.14 4.36
CA ASP A 118 10.92 -6.26 4.87
C ASP A 118 11.45 -4.84 5.07
N VAL A 119 10.92 -3.91 4.26
CA VAL A 119 11.30 -2.49 4.29
C VAL A 119 10.84 -1.80 5.59
N GLY A 120 9.79 -2.29 6.23
CA GLY A 120 9.25 -1.68 7.46
C GLY A 120 10.22 -1.72 8.64
N PRO A 121 10.70 -2.89 9.07
CA PRO A 121 11.73 -3.00 10.12
C PRO A 121 13.04 -2.27 9.76
N ASN A 122 13.44 -2.28 8.47
CA ASN A 122 14.63 -1.53 8.04
C ASN A 122 14.45 -0.03 8.26
N LEU A 123 13.34 0.54 7.78
CA LEU A 123 13.05 1.97 7.95
C LEU A 123 12.88 2.33 9.43
N LYS A 124 12.22 1.46 10.23
CA LYS A 124 12.12 1.63 11.68
C LYS A 124 13.50 1.78 12.33
N ALA A 125 14.42 0.87 12.03
CA ALA A 125 15.79 0.91 12.57
C ALA A 125 16.51 2.21 12.17
N ARG A 126 16.38 2.67 10.92
CA ARG A 126 16.95 3.95 10.45
C ARG A 126 16.39 5.16 11.18
N ILE A 127 15.08 5.16 11.46
CA ILE A 127 14.43 6.23 12.24
C ILE A 127 14.97 6.23 13.66
N GLU A 128 15.00 5.09 14.33
CA GLU A 128 15.50 4.96 15.71
C GLU A 128 16.97 5.37 15.83
N GLU A 129 17.82 4.98 14.89
CA GLU A 129 19.23 5.35 14.81
C GLU A 129 19.40 6.87 14.64
N HIS A 130 18.63 7.48 13.72
CA HIS A 130 18.67 8.93 13.51
C HIS A 130 18.31 9.69 14.78
N PHE A 131 17.18 9.35 15.41
CA PHE A 131 16.76 10.06 16.63
C PHE A 131 17.70 9.84 17.81
N LYS A 132 18.33 8.68 17.92
CA LYS A 132 19.41 8.42 18.88
C LYS A 132 20.63 9.30 18.62
N SER A 133 21.02 9.51 17.37
CA SER A 133 22.17 10.35 17.00
C SER A 133 21.98 11.83 17.37
N VAL A 134 20.75 12.31 17.38
CA VAL A 134 20.38 13.67 17.78
C VAL A 134 19.92 13.77 19.25
N SER A 135 20.15 12.71 20.04
CA SER A 135 19.81 12.63 21.48
C SER A 135 18.32 12.87 21.78
N LYS A 136 17.43 12.47 20.88
CA LYS A 136 15.97 12.53 21.03
C LYS A 136 15.39 11.12 21.21
N GLN A 137 14.48 10.96 22.16
CA GLN A 137 13.75 9.70 22.34
C GLN A 137 12.48 9.70 21.52
N VAL A 138 12.24 8.61 20.79
CA VAL A 138 11.00 8.36 20.04
C VAL A 138 10.49 6.94 20.30
N SER A 139 9.18 6.75 20.21
CA SER A 139 8.54 5.43 20.29
C SER A 139 7.97 5.05 18.93
N VAL A 140 8.70 4.21 18.18
CA VAL A 140 8.26 3.78 16.84
C VAL A 140 7.46 2.48 16.95
N LYS A 141 6.17 2.55 16.63
CA LYS A 141 5.25 1.40 16.55
C LYS A 141 5.11 0.99 15.10
N TYR A 142 5.49 -0.24 14.79
CA TYR A 142 5.38 -0.80 13.45
C TYR A 142 4.11 -1.65 13.33
N PHE A 143 3.33 -1.37 12.29
CA PHE A 143 2.11 -2.08 11.93
C PHE A 143 2.29 -2.75 10.56
N ASP A 144 2.05 -4.05 10.51
CA ASP A 144 2.00 -4.82 9.27
C ASP A 144 0.64 -5.50 9.12
N PRO A 145 -0.34 -4.83 8.51
CA PRO A 145 -1.68 -5.36 8.30
C PRO A 145 -1.81 -6.25 7.06
N SER A 146 -0.72 -6.73 6.47
CA SER A 146 -0.73 -7.43 5.17
C SER A 146 -1.77 -8.55 5.09
N TYR A 147 -1.92 -9.34 6.14
CA TYR A 147 -2.92 -10.41 6.18
C TYR A 147 -4.33 -9.90 6.48
N SER A 148 -4.49 -8.97 7.43
CA SER A 148 -5.81 -8.45 7.78
C SER A 148 -6.46 -7.70 6.62
N VAL A 149 -5.70 -6.86 5.89
CA VAL A 149 -6.21 -6.09 4.75
C VAL A 149 -6.74 -6.98 3.61
N ARG A 150 -6.17 -8.16 3.39
CA ARG A 150 -6.59 -9.08 2.30
C ARG A 150 -7.47 -10.24 2.74
N SER A 151 -7.77 -10.34 4.03
CA SER A 151 -8.51 -11.48 4.60
C SER A 151 -9.88 -11.08 5.14
N VAL A 152 -10.45 -10.03 4.56
CA VAL A 152 -11.80 -9.53 4.89
C VAL A 152 -12.76 -9.76 3.72
N PRO A 153 -14.06 -9.89 3.98
CA PRO A 153 -15.06 -9.89 2.93
C PRO A 153 -14.99 -8.63 2.08
N ALA A 154 -15.29 -8.75 0.79
CA ALA A 154 -15.38 -7.60 -0.10
C ALA A 154 -16.40 -6.57 0.43
N ASN A 155 -16.04 -5.31 0.40
CA ASN A 155 -16.98 -4.24 0.70
C ASN A 155 -18.07 -4.13 -0.38
N SER A 156 -19.06 -3.28 -0.18
CA SER A 156 -20.20 -3.16 -1.10
C SER A 156 -19.78 -2.75 -2.52
N GLU A 157 -18.75 -1.91 -2.64
CA GLU A 157 -18.25 -1.45 -3.95
C GLU A 157 -17.59 -2.58 -4.73
N ASP A 158 -16.69 -3.33 -4.11
CA ASP A 158 -16.06 -4.48 -4.73
C ASP A 158 -17.03 -5.63 -4.98
N SER A 159 -18.00 -5.85 -4.08
CA SER A 159 -19.05 -6.85 -4.27
C SER A 159 -19.88 -6.58 -5.53
N ILE A 160 -20.33 -5.33 -5.73
CA ILE A 160 -21.07 -4.92 -6.93
C ILE A 160 -20.19 -5.05 -8.18
N PHE A 161 -18.93 -4.64 -8.06
CA PHE A 161 -17.98 -4.72 -9.17
C PHE A 161 -17.74 -6.17 -9.61
N CYS A 162 -17.48 -7.08 -8.67
CA CYS A 162 -17.30 -8.52 -8.93
C CYS A 162 -18.57 -9.15 -9.53
N TRP A 163 -19.74 -8.76 -9.03
CA TRP A 163 -20.99 -9.25 -9.58
C TRP A 163 -21.17 -8.84 -11.06
N ASN A 164 -20.82 -7.60 -11.41
CA ASN A 164 -20.84 -7.14 -12.79
C ASN A 164 -19.81 -7.85 -13.66
N LEU A 165 -18.57 -8.05 -13.17
CA LEU A 165 -17.55 -8.83 -13.89
C LEU A 165 -18.05 -10.25 -14.20
N SER A 166 -18.62 -10.93 -13.22
CA SER A 166 -19.15 -12.28 -13.37
C SER A 166 -20.28 -12.35 -14.40
N ARG A 167 -21.19 -11.37 -14.35
CA ARG A 167 -22.30 -11.26 -15.32
C ARG A 167 -21.79 -11.08 -16.75
N GLN A 168 -20.78 -10.22 -16.94
CA GLN A 168 -20.19 -10.00 -18.26
C GLN A 168 -19.45 -11.26 -18.77
N ALA A 169 -18.79 -12.01 -17.87
CA ALA A 169 -18.16 -13.27 -18.23
C ALA A 169 -19.18 -14.28 -18.76
N VAL A 170 -20.36 -14.40 -18.10
CA VAL A 170 -21.45 -15.25 -18.56
C VAL A 170 -21.97 -14.79 -19.92
N TYR A 171 -22.20 -13.51 -20.11
CA TYR A 171 -22.68 -12.98 -21.40
C TYR A 171 -21.67 -13.22 -22.53
N GLY A 172 -20.39 -13.03 -22.28
CA GLY A 172 -19.35 -13.34 -23.26
C GLY A 172 -19.33 -14.81 -23.63
N ALA A 173 -19.38 -15.72 -22.65
CA ALA A 173 -19.44 -17.16 -22.89
C ALA A 173 -20.69 -17.57 -23.68
N MET A 174 -21.85 -17.04 -23.33
CA MET A 174 -23.13 -17.31 -24.05
C MET A 174 -23.11 -16.73 -25.46
N ALA A 175 -22.36 -15.68 -25.74
CA ALA A 175 -22.14 -15.13 -27.06
C ALA A 175 -21.12 -15.93 -27.90
N GLY A 176 -20.52 -17.00 -27.35
CA GLY A 176 -19.56 -17.85 -28.04
C GLY A 176 -18.09 -17.36 -27.96
N TYR A 177 -17.79 -16.34 -27.17
CA TYR A 177 -16.41 -15.92 -26.96
C TYR A 177 -15.65 -16.90 -26.07
N THR A 178 -14.38 -17.13 -26.41
CA THR A 178 -13.45 -17.99 -25.66
C THR A 178 -12.12 -17.28 -25.45
N GLU A 179 -11.29 -17.79 -24.55
CA GLU A 179 -9.94 -17.28 -24.29
C GLU A 179 -9.92 -15.78 -23.97
N PHE A 180 -10.86 -15.29 -23.19
CA PHE A 180 -10.92 -13.88 -22.78
C PHE A 180 -10.97 -13.71 -21.26
N CYS A 181 -10.50 -12.57 -20.79
CA CYS A 181 -10.72 -12.07 -19.44
C CYS A 181 -11.66 -10.86 -19.50
N VAL A 182 -12.53 -10.72 -18.51
CA VAL A 182 -13.34 -9.53 -18.39
C VAL A 182 -12.54 -8.47 -17.64
N GLY A 183 -12.18 -7.40 -18.34
CA GLY A 183 -11.52 -6.22 -17.78
C GLY A 183 -12.48 -5.07 -17.61
N HIS A 184 -11.99 -4.02 -16.95
CA HIS A 184 -12.67 -2.73 -16.86
C HIS A 184 -11.72 -1.64 -17.40
N TRP A 185 -12.15 -0.96 -18.46
CA TRP A 185 -11.33 0.04 -19.16
C TRP A 185 -12.17 1.29 -19.46
N HIS A 186 -11.67 2.46 -19.05
CA HIS A 186 -12.35 3.73 -19.27
C HIS A 186 -13.86 3.75 -18.92
N GLY A 187 -14.26 3.10 -17.83
CA GLY A 187 -15.66 3.05 -17.40
C GLY A 187 -16.50 1.93 -18.01
N TYR A 188 -15.95 1.13 -18.93
CA TYR A 188 -16.65 0.04 -19.61
C TYR A 188 -16.05 -1.32 -19.24
N PHE A 189 -16.92 -2.34 -19.19
CA PHE A 189 -16.48 -3.73 -19.17
C PHE A 189 -16.05 -4.15 -20.57
N THR A 190 -14.86 -4.73 -20.67
CA THR A 190 -14.24 -5.12 -21.96
C THR A 190 -13.80 -6.56 -21.90
N PHE A 191 -13.85 -7.24 -23.05
CA PHE A 191 -13.32 -8.59 -23.20
C PHE A 191 -11.89 -8.49 -23.75
N VAL A 192 -10.93 -8.82 -22.91
CA VAL A 192 -9.51 -8.78 -23.26
C VAL A 192 -9.05 -10.21 -23.59
N PRO A 193 -8.52 -10.47 -24.78
CA PRO A 193 -7.94 -11.77 -25.11
C PRO A 193 -6.82 -12.14 -24.14
N ILE A 194 -6.82 -13.36 -23.60
CA ILE A 194 -5.80 -13.80 -22.60
C ILE A 194 -4.38 -13.66 -23.15
N LYS A 195 -4.20 -13.85 -24.47
CA LYS A 195 -2.89 -13.70 -25.12
C LYS A 195 -2.31 -12.26 -25.08
N MET A 196 -3.14 -11.27 -24.74
CA MET A 196 -2.72 -9.85 -24.62
C MET A 196 -2.39 -9.46 -23.18
N MET A 197 -2.61 -10.36 -22.23
CA MET A 197 -2.36 -10.17 -20.81
C MET A 197 -1.08 -10.87 -20.37
#